data_52781c3448a3c3c30f84277610dc9a0d
#
_entry.id   52781c3448a3c3c30f84277610dc9a0d
#
_cell.length_a   1.000
_cell.length_b   1.000
_cell.length_c   1.000
_cell.angle_alpha   90.00
_cell.angle_beta   90.00
_cell.angle_gamma   90.00
#
_symmetry.space_group_name_H-M   'P 1'
#
loop_
_entity.id
_entity.type
_entity.pdbx_description
1 polymer ?
#
loop_
_entity_poly.entity_id
_entity_poly.type
_entity_poly.pdbx_seq_one_letter_code
_entity_poly.pdbx_strand_id
1 'polypeptide(L)'
;MDSSVSSSATVDNEKLQRFMGKILSDFGGAASTVLAYIGDKLGLYKAMYDYGKPITPNELANITGTSERYIKEWLANQAAGEYLTYDPASQRYTLPSEHAQALVNENSPAYAAGGFQLIMSLYRDEPKILDVFKTGKGVPWGDHDKDLYQDTERFFKPSYAANLISSWIPALDDGKIEKRLKKGGLKVADIGCGHGVSTTLMAKAYSDSKFYGFDSHSGSIEYARNKAKEEGLGEDRIKFEVGSSLNFPSSIEASSNISNDTNNNKSQKEVAEGYDLITFFDCLHDMEDPQGAVAHALETLKKPDEIVMIVEPFANDKLEDNLNPLGRMFYAASTMLCVPASLSHNGPALGAQAGEAAISLVVKNCGFKHFRRATQTPFNIIYEAKP
;
A
#
# COMPACT_ATOMS: atom_id res chain seq x y z
N MET A 1 -30.49 32.53 44.27
CA MET A 1 -29.36 33.20 43.60
C MET A 1 -28.17 32.28 43.82
N ASP A 2 -27.97 31.34 42.88
CA ASP A 2 -26.89 30.38 42.98
C ASP A 2 -25.83 30.78 41.92
N SER A 3 -24.80 31.43 42.42
CA SER A 3 -23.67 31.87 41.60
C SER A 3 -22.75 30.68 41.38
N SER A 4 -22.97 29.92 40.29
CA SER A 4 -22.01 28.94 39.81
C SER A 4 -20.76 29.68 39.34
N VAL A 5 -19.75 29.74 40.21
CA VAL A 5 -18.40 30.18 39.87
C VAL A 5 -17.83 29.13 38.89
N SER A 6 -17.81 29.44 37.61
CA SER A 6 -17.00 28.74 36.62
C SER A 6 -15.52 28.83 37.05
N SER A 7 -14.97 27.77 37.63
CA SER A 7 -13.53 27.67 37.86
C SER A 7 -12.83 27.69 36.52
N SER A 8 -12.30 28.82 36.09
CA SER A 8 -11.37 28.88 34.97
C SER A 8 -10.15 28.02 35.34
N ALA A 9 -10.04 26.85 34.73
CA ALA A 9 -8.85 26.03 34.91
C ALA A 9 -7.61 26.88 34.57
N THR A 10 -6.70 27.02 35.54
CA THR A 10 -5.44 27.76 35.33
C THR A 10 -4.64 27.06 34.26
N VAL A 11 -4.33 27.77 33.18
CA VAL A 11 -3.50 27.25 32.08
C VAL A 11 -2.09 26.99 32.59
N ASP A 12 -1.62 25.76 32.44
CA ASP A 12 -0.24 25.36 32.69
C ASP A 12 0.63 25.83 31.51
N ASN A 13 1.38 26.90 31.73
CA ASN A 13 2.20 27.50 30.65
C ASN A 13 3.30 26.60 30.14
N GLU A 14 3.86 25.69 30.93
CA GLU A 14 4.89 24.75 30.44
C GLU A 14 4.27 23.70 29.52
N LYS A 15 3.09 23.21 29.86
CA LYS A 15 2.36 22.29 28.96
C LYS A 15 1.97 22.98 27.64
N LEU A 16 1.53 24.24 27.74
CA LEU A 16 1.20 25.04 26.57
C LEU A 16 2.43 25.22 25.64
N GLN A 17 3.57 25.59 26.20
CA GLN A 17 4.79 25.77 25.41
C GLN A 17 5.27 24.47 24.76
N ARG A 18 5.21 23.33 25.46
CA ARG A 18 5.51 22.01 24.87
C ARG A 18 4.56 21.68 23.70
N PHE A 19 3.27 21.95 23.87
CA PHE A 19 2.26 21.74 22.83
C PHE A 19 2.48 22.68 21.63
N MET A 20 2.83 23.95 21.85
CA MET A 20 3.18 24.89 20.77
C MET A 20 4.42 24.44 20.00
N GLY A 21 5.43 23.90 20.68
CA GLY A 21 6.60 23.30 20.03
C GLY A 21 6.22 22.12 19.15
N LYS A 22 5.30 21.26 19.63
CA LYS A 22 4.77 20.17 18.80
C LYS A 22 4.02 20.66 17.56
N ILE A 23 3.14 21.67 17.72
CA ILE A 23 2.41 22.27 16.58
C ILE A 23 3.38 22.84 15.54
N LEU A 24 4.42 23.55 15.99
CA LEU A 24 5.44 24.11 15.08
C LEU A 24 6.18 23.01 14.31
N SER A 25 6.53 21.91 14.98
CA SER A 25 7.14 20.75 14.34
C SER A 25 6.19 20.12 13.30
N ASP A 26 4.89 19.99 13.63
CA ASP A 26 3.89 19.45 12.69
C ASP A 26 3.70 20.37 11.47
N PHE A 27 3.67 21.69 11.64
CA PHE A 27 3.62 22.64 10.52
C PHE A 27 4.86 22.55 9.64
N GLY A 28 6.05 22.46 10.25
CA GLY A 28 7.30 22.27 9.55
C GLY A 28 7.29 20.99 8.72
N GLY A 29 6.90 19.86 9.32
CA GLY A 29 6.80 18.58 8.63
C GLY A 29 5.79 18.59 7.49
N ALA A 30 4.58 19.14 7.71
CA ALA A 30 3.55 19.23 6.69
C ALA A 30 4.00 20.07 5.47
N ALA A 31 4.61 21.24 5.72
CA ALA A 31 5.13 22.10 4.66
C ALA A 31 6.34 21.47 3.95
N SER A 32 7.25 20.85 4.71
CA SER A 32 8.44 20.16 4.16
C SER A 32 8.08 18.94 3.32
N THR A 33 6.97 18.25 3.58
CA THR A 33 6.45 17.16 2.75
C THR A 33 6.25 17.62 1.30
N VAL A 34 5.67 18.81 1.09
CA VAL A 34 5.49 19.39 -0.25
C VAL A 34 6.84 19.63 -0.93
N LEU A 35 7.82 20.17 -0.18
CA LEU A 35 9.16 20.44 -0.71
C LEU A 35 9.95 19.15 -0.98
N ALA A 36 9.79 18.13 -0.16
CA ALA A 36 10.36 16.81 -0.41
C ALA A 36 9.80 16.17 -1.68
N TYR A 37 8.48 16.25 -1.89
CA TYR A 37 7.83 15.82 -3.14
C TYR A 37 8.35 16.60 -4.36
N ILE A 38 8.48 17.94 -4.26
CA ILE A 38 9.05 18.76 -5.33
C ILE A 38 10.50 18.33 -5.62
N GLY A 39 11.29 18.09 -4.57
CA GLY A 39 12.68 17.63 -4.71
C GLY A 39 12.79 16.29 -5.43
N ASP A 40 11.89 15.36 -5.12
CA ASP A 40 11.79 14.07 -5.79
C ASP A 40 11.36 14.24 -7.27
N LYS A 41 10.30 14.97 -7.53
CA LYS A 41 9.78 15.22 -8.90
C LYS A 41 10.79 15.92 -9.81
N LEU A 42 11.57 16.83 -9.28
CA LEU A 42 12.63 17.55 -10.02
C LEU A 42 13.96 16.79 -10.04
N GLY A 43 14.05 15.63 -9.38
CA GLY A 43 15.27 14.83 -9.29
C GLY A 43 16.38 15.48 -8.49
N LEU A 44 16.08 16.40 -7.56
CA LEU A 44 17.09 17.15 -6.80
C LEU A 44 17.93 16.24 -5.90
N TYR A 45 17.31 15.31 -5.19
CA TYR A 45 18.02 14.32 -4.37
C TYR A 45 18.90 13.40 -5.23
N LYS A 46 18.37 12.96 -6.39
CA LYS A 46 19.14 12.14 -7.32
C LYS A 46 20.34 12.89 -7.88
N ALA A 47 20.17 14.14 -8.26
CA ALA A 47 21.26 14.99 -8.75
C ALA A 47 22.35 15.19 -7.68
N MET A 48 21.99 15.38 -6.41
CA MET A 48 22.95 15.46 -5.30
C MET A 48 23.69 14.13 -5.10
N TYR A 49 22.96 13.01 -5.16
CA TYR A 49 23.54 11.67 -5.04
C TYR A 49 24.54 11.37 -6.17
N ASP A 50 24.14 11.63 -7.42
CA ASP A 50 24.99 11.41 -8.60
C ASP A 50 26.22 12.34 -8.61
N TYR A 51 26.08 13.56 -8.06
CA TYR A 51 27.20 14.50 -7.91
C TYR A 51 28.25 14.01 -6.90
N GLY A 52 27.85 13.27 -5.88
CA GLY A 52 28.72 12.48 -4.99
C GLY A 52 29.64 13.28 -4.05
N LYS A 53 29.42 14.59 -3.91
CA LYS A 53 30.20 15.47 -3.01
C LYS A 53 29.36 16.66 -2.53
N PRO A 54 29.79 17.42 -1.51
CA PRO A 54 29.08 18.62 -1.05
C PRO A 54 28.80 19.61 -2.20
N ILE A 55 27.61 20.17 -2.28
CA ILE A 55 27.11 20.98 -3.40
C ILE A 55 26.63 22.36 -2.93
N THR A 56 26.82 23.38 -3.75
CA THR A 56 26.24 24.73 -3.54
C THR A 56 24.87 24.85 -4.23
N PRO A 57 24.05 25.85 -3.84
CA PRO A 57 22.78 26.11 -4.53
C PRO A 57 22.96 26.36 -6.05
N ASN A 58 23.97 27.08 -6.43
CA ASN A 58 24.28 27.38 -7.83
C ASN A 58 24.63 26.12 -8.63
N GLU A 59 25.50 25.27 -8.08
CA GLU A 59 25.90 24.01 -8.73
C GLU A 59 24.68 23.09 -8.94
N LEU A 60 23.82 22.93 -7.90
CA LEU A 60 22.63 22.09 -8.02
C LEU A 60 21.63 22.66 -9.04
N ALA A 61 21.41 23.99 -9.02
CA ALA A 61 20.54 24.66 -9.96
C ALA A 61 20.99 24.46 -11.42
N ASN A 62 22.31 24.57 -11.67
CA ASN A 62 22.89 24.37 -13.00
C ASN A 62 22.75 22.90 -13.47
N ILE A 63 22.96 21.92 -12.59
CA ILE A 63 22.81 20.49 -12.92
C ILE A 63 21.38 20.13 -13.26
N THR A 64 20.41 20.70 -12.54
CA THR A 64 19.01 20.33 -12.64
C THR A 64 18.20 21.25 -13.57
N GLY A 65 18.82 22.31 -14.10
CA GLY A 65 18.14 23.31 -14.95
C GLY A 65 17.06 24.11 -14.20
N THR A 66 17.27 24.30 -12.88
CA THR A 66 16.30 24.98 -12.01
C THR A 66 16.79 26.39 -11.60
N SER A 67 15.94 27.16 -10.94
CA SER A 67 16.30 28.49 -10.45
C SER A 67 17.09 28.41 -9.14
N GLU A 68 18.30 28.97 -9.10
CA GLU A 68 19.14 29.03 -7.92
C GLU A 68 18.44 29.62 -6.70
N ARG A 69 17.59 30.64 -6.91
CA ARG A 69 16.89 31.28 -5.79
C ARG A 69 15.95 30.32 -5.07
N TYR A 70 15.22 29.48 -5.81
CA TYR A 70 14.35 28.43 -5.22
C TYR A 70 15.16 27.28 -4.64
N ILE A 71 16.23 26.85 -5.29
CA ILE A 71 17.13 25.81 -4.78
C ILE A 71 17.74 26.22 -3.46
N LYS A 72 18.13 27.48 -3.28
CA LYS A 72 18.67 27.98 -2.01
C LYS A 72 17.67 27.81 -0.85
N GLU A 73 16.41 28.17 -1.05
CA GLU A 73 15.37 27.97 -0.03
C GLU A 73 15.08 26.49 0.22
N TRP A 74 15.00 25.70 -0.87
CA TRP A 74 14.77 24.27 -0.78
C TRP A 74 15.86 23.55 0.03
N LEU A 75 17.13 23.79 -0.29
CA LEU A 75 18.27 23.23 0.43
C LEU A 75 18.27 23.63 1.91
N ALA A 76 17.97 24.90 2.20
CA ALA A 76 17.88 25.39 3.57
C ALA A 76 16.75 24.68 4.36
N ASN A 77 15.56 24.52 3.74
CA ASN A 77 14.46 23.78 4.34
C ASN A 77 14.83 22.32 4.60
N GLN A 78 15.45 21.66 3.60
CA GLN A 78 15.83 20.25 3.73
C GLN A 78 16.92 20.04 4.80
N ALA A 79 17.83 20.99 4.95
CA ALA A 79 18.83 20.96 6.01
C ALA A 79 18.21 21.24 7.39
N ALA A 80 17.27 22.19 7.49
CA ALA A 80 16.53 22.45 8.72
C ALA A 80 15.65 21.26 9.16
N GLY A 81 15.19 20.46 8.19
CA GLY A 81 14.44 19.23 8.41
C GLY A 81 15.32 17.98 8.56
N GLU A 82 16.64 18.14 8.62
CA GLU A 82 17.61 17.05 8.79
C GLU A 82 17.66 16.02 7.65
N TYR A 83 17.08 16.32 6.47
CA TYR A 83 17.23 15.49 5.27
C TYR A 83 18.60 15.64 4.63
N LEU A 84 19.21 16.84 4.75
CA LEU A 84 20.52 17.17 4.28
C LEU A 84 21.38 17.68 5.44
N THR A 85 22.71 17.59 5.29
CA THR A 85 23.63 18.28 6.18
C THR A 85 24.14 19.56 5.51
N TYR A 86 24.43 20.59 6.31
CA TYR A 86 25.01 21.86 5.88
C TYR A 86 26.32 22.15 6.61
N ASP A 87 27.35 22.47 5.85
CA ASP A 87 28.62 22.92 6.40
C ASP A 87 28.72 24.45 6.30
N PRO A 88 28.71 25.18 7.43
CA PRO A 88 28.77 26.65 7.42
C PRO A 88 30.13 27.22 6.95
N ALA A 89 31.24 26.43 7.06
CA ALA A 89 32.53 26.89 6.64
C ALA A 89 32.67 26.94 5.10
N SER A 90 32.17 25.93 4.41
CA SER A 90 32.19 25.86 2.95
C SER A 90 30.91 26.34 2.30
N GLN A 91 29.84 26.57 3.08
CA GLN A 91 28.48 26.90 2.61
C GLN A 91 27.90 25.85 1.63
N ARG A 92 28.21 24.58 1.87
CA ARG A 92 27.80 23.46 1.03
C ARG A 92 26.82 22.53 1.74
N TYR A 93 26.00 21.87 0.96
CA TYR A 93 25.01 20.87 1.41
C TYR A 93 25.44 19.48 0.96
N THR A 94 25.13 18.50 1.78
CA THR A 94 25.40 17.09 1.47
C THR A 94 24.15 16.25 1.71
N LEU A 95 23.82 15.36 0.79
CA LEU A 95 22.89 14.28 1.02
C LEU A 95 23.67 13.09 1.62
N PRO A 96 23.47 12.74 2.90
CA PRO A 96 24.13 11.58 3.50
C PRO A 96 23.77 10.29 2.74
N SER A 97 24.71 9.35 2.68
CA SER A 97 24.53 8.07 1.99
C SER A 97 23.36 7.26 2.52
N GLU A 98 23.14 7.30 3.83
CA GLU A 98 22.02 6.65 4.53
C GLU A 98 20.68 7.27 4.12
N HIS A 99 20.61 8.60 4.00
CA HIS A 99 19.41 9.31 3.57
C HIS A 99 19.13 9.05 2.09
N ALA A 100 20.16 8.87 1.26
CA ALA A 100 19.99 8.51 -0.15
C ALA A 100 19.33 7.13 -0.34
N GLN A 101 19.48 6.18 0.61
CA GLN A 101 18.75 4.91 0.57
C GLN A 101 17.24 5.11 0.69
N ALA A 102 16.82 6.13 1.44
CA ALA A 102 15.38 6.42 1.62
C ALA A 102 14.82 7.36 0.53
N LEU A 103 15.65 8.23 -0.07
CA LEU A 103 15.18 9.30 -0.93
C LEU A 103 15.49 9.10 -2.42
N VAL A 104 16.43 8.20 -2.76
CA VAL A 104 16.93 8.03 -4.14
C VAL A 104 16.91 6.58 -4.61
N ASN A 105 17.29 5.63 -3.76
CA ASN A 105 17.45 4.25 -4.15
C ASN A 105 16.11 3.50 -4.12
N GLU A 106 15.40 3.46 -5.24
CA GLU A 106 14.10 2.76 -5.36
C GLU A 106 14.16 1.24 -5.12
N ASN A 107 15.36 0.64 -5.16
CA ASN A 107 15.57 -0.77 -4.84
C ASN A 107 15.89 -1.00 -3.35
N SER A 108 16.02 0.06 -2.57
CA SER A 108 16.26 -0.04 -1.13
C SER A 108 14.98 -0.43 -0.39
N PRO A 109 15.03 -1.37 0.56
CA PRO A 109 13.89 -1.66 1.43
C PRO A 109 13.51 -0.46 2.34
N ALA A 110 14.38 0.52 2.46
CA ALA A 110 14.15 1.76 3.21
C ALA A 110 13.60 2.90 2.33
N TYR A 111 13.39 2.69 1.03
CA TYR A 111 12.90 3.74 0.14
C TYR A 111 11.54 4.27 0.58
N ALA A 112 11.45 5.58 0.77
CA ALA A 112 10.30 6.26 1.36
C ALA A 112 9.79 7.46 0.53
N ALA A 113 10.48 7.84 -0.55
CA ALA A 113 10.09 9.02 -1.34
C ALA A 113 8.69 8.91 -1.94
N GLY A 114 8.23 7.69 -2.26
CA GLY A 114 6.84 7.42 -2.67
C GLY A 114 5.79 7.86 -1.64
N GLY A 115 6.15 7.86 -0.35
CA GLY A 115 5.26 8.33 0.72
C GLY A 115 4.94 9.83 0.64
N PHE A 116 5.90 10.66 0.24
CA PHE A 116 5.63 12.10 0.03
C PHE A 116 4.65 12.32 -1.12
N GLN A 117 4.77 11.54 -2.18
CA GLN A 117 3.87 11.58 -3.32
C GLN A 117 2.45 11.16 -2.92
N LEU A 118 2.31 10.05 -2.18
CA LEU A 118 1.04 9.57 -1.64
C LEU A 118 0.35 10.63 -0.75
N ILE A 119 1.11 11.25 0.17
CA ILE A 119 0.56 12.31 1.03
C ILE A 119 0.06 13.50 0.20
N MET A 120 0.70 13.83 -0.91
CA MET A 120 0.24 14.91 -1.80
C MET A 120 -1.12 14.60 -2.44
N SER A 121 -1.39 13.35 -2.80
CA SER A 121 -2.72 12.93 -3.28
C SER A 121 -3.77 13.06 -2.18
N LEU A 122 -3.45 12.66 -0.95
CA LEU A 122 -4.35 12.86 0.19
C LEU A 122 -4.62 14.36 0.46
N TYR A 123 -3.64 15.24 0.31
CA TYR A 123 -3.86 16.69 0.47
C TYR A 123 -4.81 17.25 -0.58
N ARG A 124 -4.74 16.77 -1.84
CA ARG A 124 -5.65 17.21 -2.91
C ARG A 124 -7.08 16.73 -2.69
N ASP A 125 -7.27 15.65 -1.96
CA ASP A 125 -8.59 15.11 -1.64
C ASP A 125 -9.24 15.73 -0.40
N GLU A 126 -8.57 16.67 0.31
CA GLU A 126 -9.10 17.33 1.50
C GLU A 126 -10.56 17.82 1.34
N PRO A 127 -10.98 18.47 0.24
CA PRO A 127 -12.36 18.95 0.11
C PRO A 127 -13.39 17.81 0.11
N LYS A 128 -13.06 16.65 -0.46
CA LYS A 128 -13.92 15.45 -0.46
C LYS A 128 -14.02 14.89 0.95
N ILE A 129 -12.88 14.82 1.65
CA ILE A 129 -12.81 14.30 3.01
C ILE A 129 -13.56 15.21 3.99
N LEU A 130 -13.47 16.53 3.82
CA LEU A 130 -14.26 17.48 4.61
C LEU A 130 -15.77 17.24 4.46
N ASP A 131 -16.23 16.87 3.28
CA ASP A 131 -17.65 16.55 3.03
C ASP A 131 -18.06 15.24 3.71
N VAL A 132 -17.24 14.18 3.62
CA VAL A 132 -17.58 12.89 4.25
C VAL A 132 -17.61 12.96 5.78
N PHE A 133 -16.82 13.83 6.41
CA PHE A 133 -16.92 14.10 7.85
C PHE A 133 -18.29 14.67 8.27
N LYS A 134 -18.98 15.37 7.35
CA LYS A 134 -20.30 15.95 7.60
C LYS A 134 -21.42 14.98 7.25
N THR A 135 -21.24 14.20 6.20
CA THR A 135 -22.30 13.39 5.61
C THR A 135 -22.29 11.93 6.05
N GLY A 136 -21.14 11.44 6.54
CA GLY A 136 -20.93 10.02 6.83
C GLY A 136 -20.87 9.13 5.57
N LYS A 137 -20.85 9.74 4.38
CA LYS A 137 -20.69 9.03 3.11
C LYS A 137 -19.24 8.66 2.88
N GLY A 138 -18.99 7.73 1.95
CA GLY A 138 -17.64 7.38 1.54
C GLY A 138 -17.18 8.15 0.28
N VAL A 139 -15.94 7.87 -0.12
CA VAL A 139 -15.35 8.28 -1.41
C VAL A 139 -14.84 7.01 -2.09
N PRO A 140 -15.39 6.60 -3.24
CA PRO A 140 -14.87 5.46 -3.98
C PRO A 140 -13.40 5.66 -4.37
N TRP A 141 -12.64 4.58 -4.46
CA TRP A 141 -11.24 4.65 -4.90
C TRP A 141 -11.06 5.42 -6.20
N GLY A 142 -11.93 5.20 -7.19
CA GLY A 142 -11.89 5.87 -8.49
C GLY A 142 -12.16 7.38 -8.45
N ASP A 143 -12.73 7.88 -7.36
CA ASP A 143 -13.07 9.30 -7.18
C ASP A 143 -11.99 10.09 -6.43
N HIS A 144 -10.93 9.43 -5.95
CA HIS A 144 -9.77 10.08 -5.36
C HIS A 144 -8.92 10.83 -6.40
N ASP A 145 -7.84 11.47 -5.94
CA ASP A 145 -6.88 12.11 -6.86
C ASP A 145 -6.37 11.07 -7.88
N LYS A 146 -6.29 11.48 -9.16
CA LYS A 146 -5.91 10.59 -10.26
C LYS A 146 -4.53 9.94 -10.12
N ASP A 147 -3.63 10.59 -9.37
CA ASP A 147 -2.27 10.09 -9.16
C ASP A 147 -2.21 9.04 -8.04
N LEU A 148 -3.30 8.86 -7.25
CA LEU A 148 -3.33 8.00 -6.06
C LEU A 148 -2.91 6.56 -6.32
N TYR A 149 -3.35 5.96 -7.43
CA TYR A 149 -3.00 4.57 -7.77
C TYR A 149 -1.49 4.40 -7.98
N GLN A 150 -0.87 5.32 -8.74
CA GLN A 150 0.57 5.32 -8.96
C GLN A 150 1.34 5.62 -7.67
N ASP A 151 0.81 6.50 -6.85
CA ASP A 151 1.40 6.92 -5.59
C ASP A 151 1.39 5.76 -4.57
N THR A 152 0.29 5.02 -4.51
CA THR A 152 0.13 3.81 -3.71
C THR A 152 1.10 2.71 -4.17
N GLU A 153 1.19 2.46 -5.47
CA GLU A 153 2.18 1.53 -6.03
C GLU A 153 3.59 1.90 -5.57
N ARG A 154 3.99 3.16 -5.77
CA ARG A 154 5.34 3.63 -5.45
C ARG A 154 5.66 3.56 -3.96
N PHE A 155 4.64 3.71 -3.11
CA PHE A 155 4.79 3.59 -1.65
C PHE A 155 4.99 2.14 -1.19
N PHE A 156 4.19 1.18 -1.67
CA PHE A 156 4.22 -0.20 -1.21
C PHE A 156 5.28 -1.07 -1.89
N LYS A 157 5.61 -0.77 -3.16
CA LYS A 157 6.54 -1.57 -3.98
C LYS A 157 7.88 -1.90 -3.30
N PRO A 158 8.59 -0.99 -2.61
CA PRO A 158 9.85 -1.31 -1.95
C PRO A 158 9.72 -2.36 -0.86
N SER A 159 8.64 -2.27 -0.05
CA SER A 159 8.34 -3.27 0.99
C SER A 159 8.05 -4.64 0.38
N TYR A 160 7.22 -4.69 -0.66
CA TYR A 160 6.90 -5.94 -1.35
C TYR A 160 8.13 -6.55 -2.02
N ALA A 161 8.93 -5.75 -2.72
CA ALA A 161 10.14 -6.23 -3.38
C ALA A 161 11.16 -6.80 -2.38
N ALA A 162 11.28 -6.20 -1.20
CA ALA A 162 12.21 -6.64 -0.18
C ALA A 162 11.74 -7.90 0.58
N ASN A 163 10.42 -8.06 0.77
CA ASN A 163 9.93 -9.03 1.75
C ASN A 163 9.08 -10.17 1.14
N LEU A 164 8.33 -9.93 0.06
CA LEU A 164 7.33 -10.88 -0.45
C LEU A 164 7.94 -12.25 -0.74
N ILE A 165 9.02 -12.28 -1.52
CA ILE A 165 9.66 -13.53 -1.95
C ILE A 165 10.64 -14.06 -0.90
N SER A 166 11.31 -13.17 -0.17
CA SER A 166 12.40 -13.54 0.75
C SER A 166 11.91 -13.94 2.16
N SER A 167 10.71 -13.46 2.55
CA SER A 167 10.22 -13.59 3.92
C SER A 167 8.75 -14.02 3.99
N TRP A 168 7.84 -13.35 3.28
CA TRP A 168 6.40 -13.54 3.49
C TRP A 168 5.92 -14.89 2.95
N ILE A 169 6.20 -15.21 1.68
CA ILE A 169 5.84 -16.52 1.10
C ILE A 169 6.53 -17.66 1.83
N PRO A 170 7.85 -17.61 2.18
CA PRO A 170 8.49 -18.64 2.99
C PRO A 170 7.88 -18.89 4.36
N ALA A 171 7.19 -17.90 4.96
CA ALA A 171 6.51 -18.06 6.25
C ALA A 171 5.19 -18.83 6.17
N LEU A 172 4.64 -19.02 4.96
CA LEU A 172 3.37 -19.70 4.75
C LEU A 172 3.54 -21.22 4.84
N ASP A 173 2.64 -21.86 5.59
CA ASP A 173 2.59 -23.31 5.79
C ASP A 173 3.97 -23.93 6.07
N ASP A 174 4.73 -23.28 6.95
CA ASP A 174 6.09 -23.70 7.33
C ASP A 174 7.00 -23.94 6.11
N GLY A 175 6.88 -23.09 5.09
CA GLY A 175 7.65 -23.10 3.85
C GLY A 175 7.17 -24.11 2.81
N LYS A 176 6.05 -24.78 3.00
CA LYS A 176 5.53 -25.75 2.02
C LYS A 176 5.01 -25.08 0.76
N ILE A 177 4.32 -23.92 0.90
CA ILE A 177 3.84 -23.16 -0.25
C ILE A 177 4.99 -22.69 -1.13
N GLU A 178 6.06 -22.15 -0.54
CA GLU A 178 7.25 -21.75 -1.29
C GLU A 178 7.88 -22.93 -2.06
N LYS A 179 8.02 -24.08 -1.39
CA LYS A 179 8.55 -25.31 -2.03
C LYS A 179 7.70 -25.74 -3.23
N ARG A 180 6.38 -25.66 -3.10
CA ARG A 180 5.44 -25.98 -4.20
C ARG A 180 5.55 -24.96 -5.34
N LEU A 181 5.61 -23.66 -5.03
CA LEU A 181 5.82 -22.60 -6.02
C LEU A 181 7.12 -22.78 -6.79
N LYS A 182 8.23 -23.14 -6.11
CA LYS A 182 9.52 -23.44 -6.71
C LYS A 182 9.50 -24.71 -7.58
N LYS A 183 8.66 -25.69 -7.24
CA LYS A 183 8.45 -26.88 -8.05
C LYS A 183 7.62 -26.61 -9.29
N GLY A 184 6.78 -25.56 -9.25
CA GLY A 184 5.93 -25.13 -10.34
C GLY A 184 4.55 -25.80 -10.39
N GLY A 185 3.73 -25.34 -11.32
CA GLY A 185 2.39 -25.87 -11.60
C GLY A 185 1.28 -25.31 -10.73
N LEU A 186 1.54 -24.32 -9.85
CA LEU A 186 0.54 -23.69 -9.02
C LEU A 186 -0.21 -22.59 -9.78
N LYS A 187 -1.48 -22.40 -9.44
CA LYS A 187 -2.32 -21.25 -9.82
C LYS A 187 -2.47 -20.33 -8.62
N VAL A 188 -2.07 -19.08 -8.76
CA VAL A 188 -2.13 -18.05 -7.70
C VAL A 188 -3.07 -16.94 -8.14
N ALA A 189 -4.04 -16.57 -7.31
CA ALA A 189 -4.89 -15.40 -7.52
C ALA A 189 -4.53 -14.28 -6.55
N ASP A 190 -4.40 -13.07 -7.06
CA ASP A 190 -4.10 -11.85 -6.32
C ASP A 190 -5.30 -10.91 -6.43
N ILE A 191 -6.02 -10.72 -5.33
CA ILE A 191 -7.30 -10.03 -5.28
C ILE A 191 -7.12 -8.61 -4.77
N GLY A 192 -7.65 -7.63 -5.51
CA GLY A 192 -7.33 -6.21 -5.28
C GLY A 192 -5.90 -5.90 -5.71
N CYS A 193 -5.45 -6.46 -6.84
CA CYS A 193 -4.04 -6.40 -7.26
C CYS A 193 -3.55 -5.01 -7.68
N GLY A 194 -4.44 -4.04 -7.86
CA GLY A 194 -4.11 -2.69 -8.32
C GLY A 194 -3.26 -2.70 -9.59
N HIS A 195 -2.11 -2.06 -9.56
CA HIS A 195 -1.12 -2.03 -10.65
C HIS A 195 -0.31 -3.34 -10.84
N GLY A 196 -0.65 -4.41 -10.09
CA GLY A 196 -0.09 -5.75 -10.26
C GLY A 196 1.35 -5.94 -9.77
N VAL A 197 1.82 -5.13 -8.82
CA VAL A 197 3.19 -5.21 -8.29
C VAL A 197 3.47 -6.56 -7.64
N SER A 198 2.65 -6.97 -6.67
CA SER A 198 2.73 -8.25 -5.97
C SER A 198 2.65 -9.43 -6.91
N THR A 199 1.65 -9.42 -7.80
CA THR A 199 1.44 -10.45 -8.81
C THR A 199 2.67 -10.60 -9.72
N THR A 200 3.22 -9.48 -10.19
CA THR A 200 4.40 -9.43 -11.08
C THR A 200 5.66 -9.94 -10.36
N LEU A 201 5.88 -9.56 -9.10
CA LEU A 201 7.00 -10.04 -8.29
C LEU A 201 6.94 -11.57 -8.11
N MET A 202 5.76 -12.09 -7.79
CA MET A 202 5.56 -13.55 -7.68
C MET A 202 5.78 -14.27 -9.01
N ALA A 203 5.25 -13.74 -10.12
CA ALA A 203 5.41 -14.34 -11.45
C ALA A 203 6.87 -14.37 -11.92
N LYS A 204 7.67 -13.36 -11.56
CA LYS A 204 9.11 -13.35 -11.83
C LYS A 204 9.89 -14.38 -11.02
N ALA A 205 9.52 -14.53 -9.76
CA ALA A 205 10.22 -15.41 -8.83
C ALA A 205 9.93 -16.90 -9.06
N TYR A 206 8.73 -17.23 -9.54
CA TYR A 206 8.24 -18.61 -9.65
C TYR A 206 7.83 -18.93 -11.09
N SER A 207 8.84 -19.21 -11.93
CA SER A 207 8.74 -19.31 -13.38
C SER A 207 7.76 -20.37 -13.93
N ASP A 208 7.48 -21.41 -13.17
CA ASP A 208 6.68 -22.55 -13.62
C ASP A 208 5.26 -22.58 -13.03
N SER A 209 4.83 -21.46 -12.39
CA SER A 209 3.46 -21.26 -11.87
C SER A 209 2.72 -20.18 -12.64
N LYS A 210 1.40 -20.14 -12.56
CA LYS A 210 0.53 -19.16 -13.23
C LYS A 210 -0.06 -18.19 -12.21
N PHE A 211 -0.11 -16.92 -12.59
CA PHE A 211 -0.55 -15.84 -11.71
C PHE A 211 -1.71 -15.07 -12.35
N TYR A 212 -2.69 -14.73 -11.54
CA TYR A 212 -3.91 -14.05 -11.95
C TYR A 212 -4.17 -12.89 -11.01
N GLY A 213 -4.16 -11.66 -11.53
CA GLY A 213 -4.49 -10.46 -10.78
C GLY A 213 -5.90 -10.00 -11.09
N PHE A 214 -6.69 -9.71 -10.08
CA PHE A 214 -8.05 -9.19 -10.20
C PHE A 214 -8.18 -7.86 -9.48
N ASP A 215 -8.78 -6.89 -10.14
CA ASP A 215 -9.11 -5.60 -9.55
C ASP A 215 -10.38 -5.04 -10.18
N SER A 216 -11.18 -4.30 -9.44
CA SER A 216 -12.40 -3.68 -9.95
C SER A 216 -12.12 -2.46 -10.83
N HIS A 217 -10.96 -1.82 -10.68
CA HIS A 217 -10.58 -0.63 -11.43
C HIS A 217 -9.93 -0.98 -12.76
N SER A 218 -10.65 -0.73 -13.86
CA SER A 218 -10.20 -1.06 -15.21
C SER A 218 -8.88 -0.38 -15.62
N GLY A 219 -8.66 0.87 -15.18
CA GLY A 219 -7.41 1.61 -15.45
C GLY A 219 -6.19 0.95 -14.79
N SER A 220 -6.33 0.44 -13.56
CA SER A 220 -5.28 -0.32 -12.88
C SER A 220 -4.94 -1.61 -13.62
N ILE A 221 -5.96 -2.33 -14.09
CA ILE A 221 -5.77 -3.57 -14.85
C ILE A 221 -5.08 -3.32 -16.19
N GLU A 222 -5.45 -2.25 -16.90
CA GLU A 222 -4.78 -1.87 -18.15
C GLU A 222 -3.30 -1.52 -17.89
N TYR A 223 -3.03 -0.76 -16.84
CA TYR A 223 -1.66 -0.45 -16.44
C TYR A 223 -0.87 -1.72 -16.09
N ALA A 224 -1.43 -2.61 -15.29
CA ALA A 224 -0.80 -3.87 -14.88
C ALA A 224 -0.44 -4.77 -16.07
N ARG A 225 -1.35 -4.87 -17.07
CA ARG A 225 -1.11 -5.61 -18.33
C ARG A 225 0.06 -5.02 -19.11
N ASN A 226 0.07 -3.71 -19.28
CA ASN A 226 1.14 -3.03 -20.02
C ASN A 226 2.48 -3.21 -19.29
N LYS A 227 2.49 -3.07 -17.98
CA LYS A 227 3.69 -3.24 -17.15
C LYS A 227 4.25 -4.66 -17.21
N ALA A 228 3.41 -5.67 -17.10
CA ALA A 228 3.82 -7.07 -17.21
C ALA A 228 4.46 -7.35 -18.58
N LYS A 229 3.87 -6.83 -19.66
CA LYS A 229 4.42 -6.94 -21.02
C LYS A 229 5.78 -6.24 -21.15
N GLU A 230 5.95 -5.02 -20.61
CA GLU A 230 7.24 -4.32 -20.58
C GLU A 230 8.31 -5.13 -19.84
N GLU A 231 7.92 -5.88 -18.82
CA GLU A 231 8.80 -6.73 -18.03
C GLU A 231 9.02 -8.13 -18.61
N GLY A 232 8.49 -8.38 -19.84
CA GLY A 232 8.68 -9.64 -20.58
C GLY A 232 7.85 -10.83 -20.08
N LEU A 233 6.78 -10.57 -19.31
CA LEU A 233 5.87 -11.60 -18.81
C LEU A 233 4.71 -11.80 -19.81
N GLY A 234 4.58 -13.02 -20.35
CA GLY A 234 3.51 -13.38 -21.26
C GLY A 234 2.20 -13.77 -20.57
N GLU A 235 1.10 -13.71 -21.29
CA GLU A 235 -0.24 -14.08 -20.78
C GLU A 235 -0.38 -15.57 -20.45
N ASP A 236 0.53 -16.41 -20.88
CA ASP A 236 0.64 -17.80 -20.46
C ASP A 236 1.11 -17.96 -19.02
N ARG A 237 1.73 -16.90 -18.46
CA ARG A 237 2.31 -16.84 -17.13
C ARG A 237 1.56 -15.95 -16.18
N ILE A 238 1.12 -14.79 -16.64
CA ILE A 238 0.43 -13.78 -15.82
C ILE A 238 -0.74 -13.19 -16.59
N LYS A 239 -1.91 -13.13 -15.94
CA LYS A 239 -3.09 -12.48 -16.50
C LYS A 239 -3.67 -11.50 -15.50
N PHE A 240 -4.13 -10.37 -16.01
CA PHE A 240 -4.85 -9.37 -15.22
C PHE A 240 -6.24 -9.17 -15.79
N GLU A 241 -7.27 -9.29 -14.95
CA GLU A 241 -8.67 -9.15 -15.37
C GLU A 241 -9.43 -8.21 -14.46
N VAL A 242 -10.35 -7.42 -15.05
CA VAL A 242 -11.29 -6.63 -14.28
C VAL A 242 -12.27 -7.59 -13.61
N GLY A 243 -12.30 -7.57 -12.29
CA GLY A 243 -13.16 -8.45 -11.49
C GLY A 243 -13.35 -7.94 -10.07
N SER A 244 -14.53 -8.16 -9.53
CA SER A 244 -14.79 -7.87 -8.11
C SER A 244 -14.23 -8.97 -7.22
N SER A 245 -13.83 -8.61 -6.02
CA SER A 245 -13.43 -9.55 -4.96
C SER A 245 -14.53 -10.54 -4.58
N LEU A 246 -15.77 -10.24 -4.94
CA LEU A 246 -16.96 -11.06 -4.62
C LEU A 246 -17.29 -12.10 -5.70
N ASN A 247 -16.70 -12.02 -6.90
CA ASN A 247 -17.10 -12.88 -8.02
C ASN A 247 -16.02 -13.14 -9.05
N PHE A 248 -14.73 -12.98 -8.68
CA PHE A 248 -13.65 -13.35 -9.60
C PHE A 248 -13.73 -14.83 -9.99
N PRO A 249 -13.40 -15.19 -11.26
CA PRO A 249 -13.57 -16.55 -11.75
C PRO A 249 -12.63 -17.55 -11.06
N SER A 250 -13.11 -18.73 -10.75
CA SER A 250 -12.28 -19.83 -10.20
C SER A 250 -11.26 -20.39 -11.21
N SER A 251 -11.40 -20.06 -12.50
CA SER A 251 -10.44 -20.34 -13.57
C SER A 251 -10.67 -19.44 -14.77
N ILE A 252 -9.63 -18.78 -15.26
CA ILE A 252 -9.71 -17.92 -16.47
C ILE A 252 -9.77 -18.78 -17.77
N GLU A 253 -9.29 -20.01 -17.74
CA GLU A 253 -9.33 -20.91 -18.92
C GLU A 253 -10.77 -21.30 -19.30
N ALA A 254 -11.72 -21.23 -18.38
CA ALA A 254 -13.14 -21.51 -18.62
C ALA A 254 -13.88 -20.38 -19.40
N SER A 255 -13.36 -19.14 -19.33
CA SER A 255 -14.04 -17.98 -19.95
C SER A 255 -13.80 -17.84 -21.45
N SER A 256 -12.77 -18.46 -22.01
CA SER A 256 -12.41 -18.36 -23.44
C SER A 256 -13.19 -19.29 -24.36
N ASN A 257 -14.02 -20.19 -23.83
CA ASN A 257 -14.74 -21.21 -24.59
C ASN A 257 -16.26 -20.98 -24.70
N ILE A 258 -16.76 -19.78 -24.43
CA ILE A 258 -18.14 -19.41 -24.78
C ILE A 258 -18.14 -18.96 -26.26
N SER A 259 -17.83 -19.89 -27.18
CA SER A 259 -18.26 -19.79 -28.55
C SER A 259 -19.73 -20.22 -28.65
N ASN A 260 -20.53 -19.40 -29.30
CA ASN A 260 -21.95 -19.65 -29.61
C ASN A 260 -22.13 -20.92 -30.46
N ASP A 261 -22.02 -22.08 -29.87
CA ASP A 261 -22.40 -23.34 -30.52
C ASP A 261 -23.56 -23.99 -29.76
N THR A 262 -24.77 -23.76 -30.27
CA THR A 262 -26.04 -24.14 -29.69
C THR A 262 -26.43 -25.61 -29.93
N ASN A 263 -25.48 -26.51 -30.13
CA ASN A 263 -25.79 -27.93 -30.33
C ASN A 263 -24.66 -28.82 -29.80
N ASN A 264 -24.63 -29.09 -28.49
CA ASN A 264 -24.29 -30.45 -28.02
C ASN A 264 -24.62 -30.63 -26.51
N ASN A 265 -25.61 -31.46 -26.28
CA ASN A 265 -25.97 -32.02 -24.96
C ASN A 265 -24.82 -32.97 -24.52
N LYS A 266 -23.82 -32.46 -23.82
CA LYS A 266 -22.98 -33.21 -22.87
C LYS A 266 -22.55 -32.25 -21.78
N SER A 267 -23.26 -32.28 -20.67
CA SER A 267 -22.81 -31.69 -19.41
C SER A 267 -21.60 -32.46 -18.89
N GLN A 268 -20.41 -32.14 -19.40
CA GLN A 268 -19.23 -32.25 -18.57
C GLN A 268 -19.14 -30.95 -17.79
N LYS A 269 -19.61 -30.97 -16.55
CA LYS A 269 -19.16 -30.06 -15.52
C LYS A 269 -17.65 -30.29 -15.40
N GLU A 270 -16.84 -29.57 -16.20
CA GLU A 270 -15.42 -29.43 -15.87
C GLU A 270 -15.40 -28.81 -14.49
N VAL A 271 -14.92 -29.57 -13.52
CA VAL A 271 -14.69 -29.09 -12.16
C VAL A 271 -13.69 -27.94 -12.32
N ALA A 272 -14.16 -26.73 -12.12
CA ALA A 272 -13.32 -25.56 -12.16
C ALA A 272 -12.16 -25.80 -11.20
N GLU A 273 -10.95 -25.95 -11.74
CA GLU A 273 -9.74 -26.13 -10.92
C GLU A 273 -9.48 -24.81 -10.20
N GLY A 274 -9.78 -24.71 -8.90
CA GLY A 274 -9.55 -23.54 -8.08
C GLY A 274 -8.07 -23.12 -7.99
N TYR A 275 -7.78 -22.15 -7.17
CA TYR A 275 -6.43 -21.62 -6.92
C TYR A 275 -5.71 -22.38 -5.81
N ASP A 276 -4.40 -22.52 -5.94
CA ASP A 276 -3.53 -23.13 -4.95
C ASP A 276 -3.14 -22.14 -3.84
N LEU A 277 -3.13 -20.84 -4.17
CA LEU A 277 -2.89 -19.74 -3.25
C LEU A 277 -3.76 -18.55 -3.68
N ILE A 278 -4.45 -17.93 -2.74
CA ILE A 278 -5.14 -16.66 -2.96
C ILE A 278 -4.51 -15.61 -2.05
N THR A 279 -4.28 -14.42 -2.57
CA THR A 279 -3.60 -13.34 -1.84
C THR A 279 -4.44 -12.06 -1.84
N PHE A 280 -4.36 -11.32 -0.73
CA PHE A 280 -4.86 -9.96 -0.54
C PHE A 280 -3.72 -9.11 -0.01
N PHE A 281 -3.38 -8.03 -0.69
CA PHE A 281 -2.28 -7.15 -0.28
C PHE A 281 -2.79 -5.75 0.05
N ASP A 282 -2.80 -5.42 1.33
CA ASP A 282 -3.16 -4.11 1.87
C ASP A 282 -4.51 -3.58 1.33
N CYS A 283 -5.51 -4.46 1.16
CA CYS A 283 -6.79 -4.13 0.55
C CYS A 283 -8.03 -4.71 1.25
N LEU A 284 -7.90 -5.76 2.07
CA LEU A 284 -9.07 -6.39 2.68
C LEU A 284 -9.78 -5.45 3.66
N HIS A 285 -9.03 -4.61 4.38
CA HIS A 285 -9.54 -3.67 5.38
C HIS A 285 -10.35 -2.50 4.80
N ASP A 286 -10.23 -2.22 3.51
CA ASP A 286 -10.93 -1.12 2.82
C ASP A 286 -12.01 -1.59 1.83
N MET A 287 -12.19 -2.91 1.69
CA MET A 287 -13.23 -3.48 0.83
C MET A 287 -14.65 -3.15 1.31
N GLU A 288 -15.57 -3.13 0.35
CA GLU A 288 -17.01 -2.97 0.61
C GLU A 288 -17.59 -4.14 1.38
N ASP A 289 -17.16 -5.37 1.07
CA ASP A 289 -17.58 -6.60 1.76
C ASP A 289 -16.36 -7.53 1.94
N PRO A 290 -15.53 -7.29 2.95
CA PRO A 290 -14.38 -8.13 3.22
C PRO A 290 -14.77 -9.57 3.58
N GLN A 291 -15.94 -9.77 4.19
CA GLN A 291 -16.44 -11.09 4.52
C GLN A 291 -16.88 -11.85 3.26
N GLY A 292 -17.60 -11.21 2.35
CA GLY A 292 -17.95 -11.78 1.06
C GLY A 292 -16.71 -12.12 0.22
N ALA A 293 -15.71 -11.23 0.20
CA ALA A 293 -14.46 -11.47 -0.52
C ALA A 293 -13.69 -12.71 0.01
N VAL A 294 -13.60 -12.85 1.33
CA VAL A 294 -12.97 -14.02 1.96
C VAL A 294 -13.79 -15.29 1.79
N ALA A 295 -15.12 -15.20 1.85
CA ALA A 295 -16.01 -16.34 1.56
C ALA A 295 -15.85 -16.83 0.12
N HIS A 296 -15.81 -15.91 -0.85
CA HIS A 296 -15.58 -16.25 -2.25
C HIS A 296 -14.16 -16.83 -2.47
N ALA A 297 -13.16 -16.33 -1.77
CA ALA A 297 -11.82 -16.93 -1.78
C ALA A 297 -11.86 -18.38 -1.27
N LEU A 298 -12.60 -18.67 -0.19
CA LEU A 298 -12.75 -20.04 0.31
C LEU A 298 -13.44 -20.97 -0.71
N GLU A 299 -14.42 -20.46 -1.48
CA GLU A 299 -15.13 -21.24 -2.51
C GLU A 299 -14.22 -21.56 -3.71
N THR A 300 -13.31 -20.65 -4.05
CA THR A 300 -12.44 -20.74 -5.23
C THR A 300 -11.08 -21.37 -4.95
N LEU A 301 -10.75 -21.69 -3.69
CA LEU A 301 -9.57 -22.47 -3.35
C LEU A 301 -9.72 -23.95 -3.78
N LYS A 302 -8.64 -24.57 -4.24
CA LYS A 302 -8.50 -26.03 -4.30
C LYS A 302 -8.43 -26.57 -2.87
N LYS A 303 -9.33 -27.49 -2.51
CA LYS A 303 -9.38 -28.08 -1.16
C LYS A 303 -8.69 -29.44 -1.13
N PRO A 304 -8.13 -29.86 0.02
CA PRO A 304 -8.19 -29.23 1.35
C PRO A 304 -6.95 -28.44 1.80
N ASP A 305 -5.84 -28.46 1.05
CA ASP A 305 -4.52 -28.07 1.56
C ASP A 305 -4.07 -26.67 1.12
N GLU A 306 -4.99 -25.91 0.52
CA GLU A 306 -4.66 -24.60 -0.04
C GLU A 306 -4.93 -23.47 0.96
N ILE A 307 -4.30 -22.32 0.73
CA ILE A 307 -4.29 -21.24 1.72
C ILE A 307 -4.66 -19.90 1.10
N VAL A 308 -5.16 -19.03 1.95
CA VAL A 308 -5.27 -17.59 1.71
C VAL A 308 -4.17 -16.87 2.50
N MET A 309 -3.42 -16.01 1.83
CA MET A 309 -2.47 -15.08 2.41
C MET A 309 -3.11 -13.69 2.46
N ILE A 310 -3.12 -13.07 3.62
CA ILE A 310 -3.64 -11.72 3.81
C ILE A 310 -2.50 -10.86 4.37
N VAL A 311 -2.16 -9.80 3.66
CA VAL A 311 -1.18 -8.80 4.08
C VAL A 311 -1.95 -7.54 4.44
N GLU A 312 -1.74 -7.04 5.65
CA GLU A 312 -2.43 -5.87 6.17
C GLU A 312 -1.43 -4.88 6.80
N PRO A 313 -1.77 -3.59 6.86
CA PRO A 313 -0.98 -2.63 7.61
C PRO A 313 -0.78 -3.08 9.06
N PHE A 314 0.42 -2.82 9.60
CA PHE A 314 0.71 -3.20 10.98
C PHE A 314 -0.21 -2.46 11.96
N ALA A 315 -0.98 -3.22 12.71
CA ALA A 315 -1.84 -2.73 13.76
C ALA A 315 -1.91 -3.72 14.94
N ASN A 316 -1.91 -3.19 16.15
CA ASN A 316 -2.29 -3.93 17.34
C ASN A 316 -3.82 -3.84 17.54
N ASP A 317 -4.39 -4.75 18.33
CA ASP A 317 -5.83 -4.78 18.58
C ASP A 317 -6.31 -3.63 19.47
N LYS A 318 -5.44 -3.08 20.33
CA LYS A 318 -5.78 -2.01 21.26
C LYS A 318 -5.29 -0.67 20.76
N LEU A 319 -6.14 0.36 20.92
CA LEU A 319 -5.83 1.72 20.52
C LEU A 319 -4.53 2.23 21.17
N GLU A 320 -4.35 1.98 22.47
CA GLU A 320 -3.20 2.46 23.23
C GLU A 320 -1.86 1.93 22.69
N ASP A 321 -1.84 0.72 22.10
CA ASP A 321 -0.65 0.10 21.50
C ASP A 321 -0.32 0.68 20.12
N ASN A 322 -1.27 1.39 19.50
CA ASN A 322 -1.14 2.07 18.21
C ASN A 322 -0.89 3.58 18.34
N LEU A 323 -0.83 4.13 19.56
CA LEU A 323 -0.52 5.54 19.81
C LEU A 323 0.99 5.82 19.67
N ASN A 324 1.51 5.63 18.47
CA ASN A 324 2.91 5.78 18.09
C ASN A 324 3.04 6.45 16.71
N PRO A 325 4.25 6.80 16.23
CA PRO A 325 4.41 7.47 14.92
C PRO A 325 3.84 6.69 13.74
N LEU A 326 3.97 5.37 13.71
CA LEU A 326 3.42 4.52 12.66
C LEU A 326 1.89 4.52 12.69
N GLY A 327 1.30 4.29 13.86
CA GLY A 327 -0.15 4.35 14.06
C GLY A 327 -0.71 5.72 13.68
N ARG A 328 -0.03 6.83 14.04
CA ARG A 328 -0.42 8.18 13.62
C ARG A 328 -0.52 8.30 12.10
N MET A 329 0.45 7.77 11.36
CA MET A 329 0.46 7.77 9.90
C MET A 329 -0.68 6.92 9.34
N PHE A 330 -0.85 5.69 9.82
CA PHE A 330 -1.89 4.79 9.34
C PHE A 330 -3.30 5.23 9.72
N TYR A 331 -3.53 5.84 10.89
CA TYR A 331 -4.83 6.45 11.21
C TYR A 331 -5.17 7.61 10.28
N ALA A 332 -4.19 8.42 9.87
CA ALA A 332 -4.41 9.48 8.89
C ALA A 332 -4.79 8.90 7.51
N ALA A 333 -4.04 7.93 7.01
CA ALA A 333 -4.35 7.24 5.76
C ALA A 333 -5.72 6.53 5.83
N SER A 334 -5.99 5.82 6.92
CA SER A 334 -7.28 5.16 7.15
C SER A 334 -8.45 6.13 7.10
N THR A 335 -8.32 7.30 7.75
CA THR A 335 -9.37 8.33 7.78
C THR A 335 -9.60 8.95 6.40
N MET A 336 -8.54 9.16 5.63
CA MET A 336 -8.61 9.88 4.36
C MET A 336 -8.83 8.97 3.16
N LEU A 337 -8.61 7.66 3.29
CA LEU A 337 -8.62 6.72 2.18
C LEU A 337 -9.42 5.45 2.50
N CYS A 338 -8.97 4.60 3.43
CA CYS A 338 -9.53 3.27 3.62
C CYS A 338 -10.98 3.27 4.12
N VAL A 339 -11.27 4.08 5.14
CA VAL A 339 -12.63 4.23 5.69
C VAL A 339 -13.58 4.83 4.66
N PRO A 340 -13.25 5.95 3.97
CA PRO A 340 -14.07 6.46 2.87
C PRO A 340 -14.30 5.45 1.74
N ALA A 341 -13.28 4.69 1.35
CA ALA A 341 -13.41 3.67 0.30
C ALA A 341 -14.47 2.62 0.67
N SER A 342 -14.33 2.01 1.84
CA SER A 342 -15.29 1.01 2.32
C SER A 342 -16.71 1.58 2.46
N LEU A 343 -16.87 2.74 3.11
CA LEU A 343 -18.17 3.38 3.31
C LEU A 343 -18.86 3.80 2.01
N SER A 344 -18.13 4.05 0.93
CA SER A 344 -18.70 4.45 -0.36
C SER A 344 -19.66 3.38 -0.93
N HIS A 345 -19.47 2.15 -0.52
CA HIS A 345 -20.29 1.00 -0.90
C HIS A 345 -21.02 0.36 0.31
N ASN A 346 -21.19 1.12 1.40
CA ASN A 346 -21.82 0.66 2.65
C ASN A 346 -21.05 -0.49 3.35
N GLY A 347 -19.74 -0.57 3.16
CA GLY A 347 -18.88 -1.55 3.82
C GLY A 347 -18.70 -1.29 5.32
N PRO A 348 -18.07 -2.24 6.04
CA PRO A 348 -17.91 -2.18 7.50
C PRO A 348 -16.82 -1.19 7.95
N ALA A 349 -16.04 -0.62 7.04
CA ALA A 349 -14.98 0.35 7.30
C ALA A 349 -13.99 -0.13 8.37
N LEU A 350 -13.39 -1.30 8.19
CA LEU A 350 -12.41 -1.86 9.12
C LEU A 350 -11.22 -0.90 9.32
N GLY A 351 -10.76 -0.29 8.21
CA GLY A 351 -9.69 0.69 8.21
C GLY A 351 -8.29 0.09 8.39
N ALA A 352 -7.26 0.87 8.06
CA ALA A 352 -5.86 0.42 8.09
C ALA A 352 -5.33 0.03 9.49
N GLN A 353 -6.10 0.28 10.55
CA GLN A 353 -5.76 -0.07 11.92
C GLN A 353 -6.77 -1.07 12.53
N ALA A 354 -7.29 -1.97 11.68
CA ALA A 354 -8.26 -3.00 12.07
C ALA A 354 -7.75 -3.95 13.18
N GLY A 355 -6.46 -4.32 13.12
CA GLY A 355 -5.86 -5.28 14.05
C GLY A 355 -6.15 -6.74 13.70
N GLU A 356 -5.42 -7.64 14.37
CA GLU A 356 -5.51 -9.08 14.12
C GLU A 356 -6.88 -9.66 14.49
N ALA A 357 -7.47 -9.18 15.59
CA ALA A 357 -8.74 -9.68 16.07
C ALA A 357 -9.88 -9.45 15.05
N ALA A 358 -9.93 -8.25 14.44
CA ALA A 358 -10.96 -7.93 13.45
C ALA A 358 -10.77 -8.75 12.15
N ILE A 359 -9.55 -8.85 11.63
CA ILE A 359 -9.24 -9.67 10.44
C ILE A 359 -9.52 -11.16 10.72
N SER A 360 -9.12 -11.67 11.89
CA SER A 360 -9.43 -13.05 12.33
C SER A 360 -10.93 -13.33 12.35
N LEU A 361 -11.73 -12.35 12.83
CA LEU A 361 -13.18 -12.49 12.89
C LEU A 361 -13.79 -12.60 11.48
N VAL A 362 -13.37 -11.73 10.55
CA VAL A 362 -13.80 -11.79 9.14
C VAL A 362 -13.51 -13.18 8.56
N VAL A 363 -12.27 -13.66 8.71
CA VAL A 363 -11.82 -14.94 8.15
C VAL A 363 -12.57 -16.13 8.75
N LYS A 364 -12.71 -16.18 10.08
CA LYS A 364 -13.38 -17.29 10.77
C LYS A 364 -14.87 -17.36 10.49
N ASN A 365 -15.54 -16.22 10.37
CA ASN A 365 -16.96 -16.16 10.03
C ASN A 365 -17.26 -16.72 8.63
N CYS A 366 -16.28 -16.78 7.74
CA CYS A 366 -16.39 -17.37 6.40
C CYS A 366 -16.17 -18.90 6.40
N GLY A 367 -15.82 -19.52 7.53
CA GLY A 367 -15.66 -20.97 7.64
C GLY A 367 -14.23 -21.48 7.55
N PHE A 368 -13.24 -20.60 7.52
CA PHE A 368 -11.84 -21.01 7.71
C PHE A 368 -11.61 -21.53 9.11
N LYS A 369 -10.95 -22.69 9.23
CA LYS A 369 -10.70 -23.36 10.53
C LYS A 369 -9.41 -22.92 11.19
N HIS A 370 -8.44 -22.52 10.37
CA HIS A 370 -7.13 -22.10 10.83
C HIS A 370 -6.85 -20.67 10.37
N PHE A 371 -6.44 -19.84 11.31
CA PHE A 371 -5.97 -18.48 11.08
C PHE A 371 -4.80 -18.22 12.01
N ARG A 372 -3.71 -17.73 11.46
CA ARG A 372 -2.53 -17.34 12.25
C ARG A 372 -1.79 -16.17 11.62
N ARG A 373 -1.07 -15.44 12.43
CA ARG A 373 0.00 -14.55 11.97
C ARG A 373 1.16 -15.44 11.52
N ALA A 374 1.49 -15.40 10.23
CA ALA A 374 2.61 -16.15 9.66
C ALA A 374 3.94 -15.43 9.90
N THR A 375 3.99 -14.12 9.65
CA THR A 375 5.14 -13.25 9.92
C THR A 375 4.71 -11.78 9.97
N GLN A 376 5.65 -10.88 10.21
CA GLN A 376 5.40 -9.45 10.20
C GLN A 376 6.65 -8.66 9.85
N THR A 377 6.47 -7.41 9.41
CA THR A 377 7.48 -6.38 9.29
C THR A 377 7.10 -5.20 10.19
N PRO A 378 7.91 -4.16 10.32
CA PRO A 378 7.48 -2.94 11.01
C PRO A 378 6.22 -2.29 10.41
N PHE A 379 5.92 -2.53 9.10
CA PHE A 379 4.82 -1.89 8.37
C PHE A 379 3.64 -2.81 8.07
N ASN A 380 3.84 -4.13 8.01
CA ASN A 380 2.80 -5.09 7.64
C ASN A 380 2.74 -6.29 8.58
N ILE A 381 1.55 -6.84 8.74
CA ILE A 381 1.30 -8.17 9.30
C ILE A 381 0.84 -9.09 8.19
N ILE A 382 1.38 -10.30 8.15
CA ILE A 382 1.07 -11.33 7.18
C ILE A 382 0.31 -12.45 7.88
N TYR A 383 -0.93 -12.68 7.46
CA TYR A 383 -1.78 -13.72 7.97
C TYR A 383 -1.91 -14.87 6.98
N GLU A 384 -2.09 -16.05 7.53
CA GLU A 384 -2.39 -17.28 6.82
C GLU A 384 -3.74 -17.81 7.28
N ALA A 385 -4.61 -18.15 6.33
CA ALA A 385 -5.88 -18.83 6.60
C ALA A 385 -5.99 -20.13 5.81
N LYS A 386 -6.51 -21.19 6.46
CA LYS A 386 -6.76 -22.51 5.86
C LYS A 386 -8.20 -22.97 6.09
N PRO A 387 -8.82 -23.66 5.11
CA PRO A 387 -10.15 -24.23 5.22
C PRO A 387 -10.40 -25.12 6.42
#